data_c6e040d3493c1fa6e80a72077160e8eb
#
_entry.id   c6e040d3493c1fa6e80a72077160e8eb
#
_cell.length_a   1.000
_cell.length_b   1.000
_cell.length_c   1.000
_cell.angle_alpha   90.00
_cell.angle_beta   90.00
_cell.angle_gamma   90.00
#
_symmetry.space_group_name_H-M   'P 1'
#
loop_
_entity.id
_entity.type
_entity.pdbx_description
1 polymer ?
#
loop_
_entity_poly.entity_id
_entity_poly.type
_entity_poly.pdbx_seq_one_letter_code
_entity_poly.pdbx_strand_id
1 'polypeptide(L)'
;VGRPERPLDPAAGPVARLAHELRELRKAAGSPSYRKMAEASAFSATTLSQAAAGERLPSLAVVRGYVQACGGDPDAWEPRWKDADAEVAGEVRDDAEDVVPYRGLARFEPADQGLFFGRSRLTDDLLQLVCGHRFAAMFGASGSGKSSLLRAGLIPRLQKEITGRGRPAVLRVLTPGDRPAATYGHLLTPGPDEPESWVVVDQFEEVFTLCRDRAERARFIDLLLAARDPDSRLRVLIAVRADFYPAAASTALWRTRCAAPGCWSGR
;
A
#
# COMPACT_ATOMS: atom_id res chain seq x y z
N VAL A 1 -15.41 5.79 31.80
CA VAL A 1 -14.80 4.49 32.14
C VAL A 1 -14.61 3.78 30.80
N GLY A 2 -13.33 3.56 30.37
CA GLY A 2 -13.02 2.89 29.12
C GLY A 2 -13.41 1.40 29.20
N ARG A 3 -13.78 0.82 28.05
CA ARG A 3 -14.06 -0.61 27.95
C ARG A 3 -12.82 -1.40 28.39
N PRO A 4 -12.95 -2.43 29.25
CA PRO A 4 -11.81 -3.24 29.68
C PRO A 4 -11.14 -3.89 28.46
N GLU A 5 -9.80 -3.89 28.45
CA GLU A 5 -9.03 -4.55 27.41
C GLU A 5 -9.20 -6.07 27.50
N ARG A 6 -9.29 -6.70 26.34
CA ARG A 6 -9.40 -8.16 26.24
C ARG A 6 -8.12 -8.80 26.81
N PRO A 7 -8.21 -9.88 27.59
CA PRO A 7 -7.02 -10.62 28.02
C PRO A 7 -6.14 -11.00 26.83
N LEU A 8 -4.84 -10.85 26.95
CA LEU A 8 -3.84 -11.28 25.98
C LEU A 8 -3.02 -12.41 26.59
N ASP A 9 -2.81 -13.45 25.80
CA ASP A 9 -1.86 -14.50 26.09
C ASP A 9 -0.52 -14.19 25.37
N PRO A 10 0.56 -13.83 26.07
CA PRO A 10 1.85 -13.53 25.45
C PRO A 10 2.48 -14.73 24.76
N ALA A 11 2.04 -15.96 25.10
CA ALA A 11 2.52 -17.20 24.48
C ALA A 11 1.83 -17.50 23.15
N ALA A 12 0.77 -16.75 22.79
CA ALA A 12 0.04 -16.95 21.53
C ALA A 12 0.77 -16.47 20.27
N GLY A 13 2.02 -15.95 20.41
CA GLY A 13 2.85 -15.56 19.28
C GLY A 13 3.50 -14.19 19.45
N PRO A 14 4.37 -13.79 18.50
CA PRO A 14 5.18 -12.58 18.59
C PRO A 14 4.33 -11.28 18.65
N VAL A 15 3.21 -11.24 17.94
CA VAL A 15 2.29 -10.08 17.95
C VAL A 15 1.64 -9.91 19.32
N ALA A 16 1.16 -11.01 19.91
CA ALA A 16 0.54 -10.99 21.24
C ALA A 16 1.56 -10.61 22.32
N ARG A 17 2.80 -11.11 22.21
CA ARG A 17 3.91 -10.78 23.11
C ARG A 17 4.23 -9.27 23.05
N LEU A 18 4.44 -8.71 21.85
CA LEU A 18 4.72 -7.29 21.67
C LEU A 18 3.57 -6.41 22.23
N ALA A 19 2.31 -6.78 21.94
CA ALA A 19 1.14 -6.08 22.45
C ALA A 19 1.04 -6.15 23.97
N HIS A 20 1.39 -7.28 24.57
CA HIS A 20 1.47 -7.45 26.03
C HIS A 20 2.53 -6.51 26.63
N GLU A 21 3.73 -6.46 26.07
CA GLU A 21 4.81 -5.56 26.50
C GLU A 21 4.39 -4.08 26.40
N LEU A 22 3.71 -3.67 25.33
CA LEU A 22 3.15 -2.33 25.19
C LEU A 22 2.12 -2.00 26.29
N ARG A 23 1.27 -2.96 26.66
CA ARG A 23 0.33 -2.79 27.78
C ARG A 23 1.04 -2.65 29.12
N GLU A 24 2.07 -3.44 29.36
CA GLU A 24 2.88 -3.34 30.59
C GLU A 24 3.58 -1.99 30.67
N LEU A 25 4.15 -1.49 29.57
CA LEU A 25 4.71 -0.14 29.50
C LEU A 25 3.66 0.92 29.85
N ARG A 26 2.44 0.82 29.29
CA ARG A 26 1.35 1.74 29.60
C ARG A 26 0.92 1.68 31.07
N LYS A 27 0.87 0.48 31.66
CA LYS A 27 0.61 0.31 33.10
C LYS A 27 1.68 0.97 33.96
N ALA A 28 2.95 0.75 33.62
CA ALA A 28 4.08 1.40 34.31
C ALA A 28 4.02 2.92 34.22
N ALA A 29 3.50 3.48 33.13
CA ALA A 29 3.28 4.91 32.93
C ALA A 29 2.00 5.44 33.63
N GLY A 30 1.38 4.67 34.52
CA GLY A 30 0.17 5.07 35.24
C GLY A 30 -1.13 4.88 34.46
N SER A 31 -1.15 3.98 33.47
CA SER A 31 -2.31 3.61 32.67
C SER A 31 -3.01 4.80 31.98
N PRO A 32 -2.30 5.68 31.27
CA PRO A 32 -2.94 6.79 30.57
C PRO A 32 -4.00 6.25 29.60
N SER A 33 -5.10 6.99 29.43
CA SER A 33 -6.11 6.62 28.44
C SER A 33 -5.55 6.78 27.02
N TYR A 34 -6.01 5.96 26.06
CA TYR A 34 -5.59 6.08 24.67
C TYR A 34 -5.88 7.46 24.07
N ARG A 35 -6.89 8.16 24.58
CA ARG A 35 -7.19 9.54 24.20
C ARG A 35 -6.09 10.49 24.65
N LYS A 36 -5.63 10.36 25.89
CA LYS A 36 -4.51 11.16 26.42
C LYS A 36 -3.19 10.84 25.70
N MET A 37 -2.97 9.57 25.37
CA MET A 37 -1.80 9.16 24.58
C MET A 37 -1.83 9.73 23.16
N ALA A 38 -3.01 9.82 22.55
CA ALA A 38 -3.19 10.42 21.22
C ALA A 38 -2.85 11.92 21.19
N GLU A 39 -3.09 12.64 22.30
CA GLU A 39 -2.71 14.05 22.45
C GLU A 39 -1.17 14.25 22.50
N ALA A 40 -0.44 13.22 22.96
CA ALA A 40 1.02 13.22 23.08
C ALA A 40 1.72 12.50 21.92
N SER A 41 0.99 12.00 20.93
CA SER A 41 1.53 11.25 19.79
C SER A 41 0.91 11.71 18.48
N ALA A 42 1.52 11.35 17.34
CA ALA A 42 0.98 11.61 16.00
C ALA A 42 -0.13 10.62 15.58
N PHE A 43 -0.62 9.76 16.49
CA PHE A 43 -1.53 8.67 16.17
C PHE A 43 -2.87 8.81 16.89
N SER A 44 -3.95 8.32 16.26
CA SER A 44 -5.28 8.33 16.85
C SER A 44 -5.39 7.36 18.04
N ALA A 45 -6.32 7.63 18.96
CA ALA A 45 -6.62 6.74 20.08
C ALA A 45 -6.99 5.33 19.64
N THR A 46 -7.68 5.20 18.48
CA THR A 46 -8.04 3.92 17.86
C THR A 46 -6.80 3.16 17.41
N THR A 47 -5.86 3.84 16.73
CA THR A 47 -4.60 3.24 16.25
C THR A 47 -3.77 2.71 17.42
N LEU A 48 -3.62 3.50 18.47
CA LEU A 48 -2.88 3.11 19.68
C LEU A 48 -3.56 1.94 20.41
N SER A 49 -4.89 1.94 20.50
CA SER A 49 -5.65 0.83 21.07
C SER A 49 -5.51 -0.46 20.27
N GLN A 50 -5.52 -0.37 18.93
CA GLN A 50 -5.31 -1.51 18.06
C GLN A 50 -3.89 -2.08 18.16
N ALA A 51 -2.88 -1.25 18.32
CA ALA A 51 -1.50 -1.69 18.57
C ALA A 51 -1.39 -2.55 19.84
N ALA A 52 -2.16 -2.22 20.86
CA ALA A 52 -2.22 -2.97 22.11
C ALA A 52 -3.25 -4.11 22.13
N ALA A 53 -4.01 -4.32 21.05
CA ALA A 53 -5.00 -5.40 20.95
C ALA A 53 -4.36 -6.78 20.71
N GLY A 54 -3.17 -6.83 20.09
CA GLY A 54 -2.47 -8.09 19.81
C GLY A 54 -3.06 -8.90 18.65
N GLU A 55 -3.91 -8.27 17.83
CA GLU A 55 -4.55 -8.93 16.68
C GLU A 55 -3.68 -8.82 15.41
N ARG A 56 -2.80 -7.84 15.36
CA ARG A 56 -1.98 -7.53 14.19
C ARG A 56 -0.72 -6.80 14.63
N LEU A 57 0.40 -7.08 13.97
CA LEU A 57 1.66 -6.36 14.21
C LEU A 57 1.49 -4.87 13.81
N PRO A 58 1.63 -3.93 14.74
CA PRO A 58 1.60 -2.51 14.41
C PRO A 58 2.84 -2.10 13.63
N SER A 59 2.78 -1.03 12.83
CA SER A 59 3.99 -0.50 12.20
C SER A 59 4.98 0.03 13.25
N LEU A 60 6.27 0.01 12.93
CA LEU A 60 7.32 0.55 13.82
C LEU A 60 7.02 1.99 14.26
N ALA A 61 6.50 2.83 13.35
CA ALA A 61 6.13 4.20 13.66
C ALA A 61 5.05 4.29 14.74
N VAL A 62 4.06 3.39 14.71
CA VAL A 62 2.99 3.33 15.74
C VAL A 62 3.56 2.87 17.08
N VAL A 63 4.46 1.86 17.08
CA VAL A 63 5.14 1.40 18.31
C VAL A 63 5.96 2.53 18.92
N ARG A 64 6.77 3.23 18.13
CA ARG A 64 7.55 4.39 18.59
C ARG A 64 6.67 5.48 19.20
N GLY A 65 5.55 5.83 18.54
CA GLY A 65 4.59 6.81 19.05
C GLY A 65 3.90 6.37 20.35
N TYR A 66 3.56 5.09 20.45
CA TYR A 66 2.98 4.51 21.67
C TYR A 66 3.95 4.59 22.84
N VAL A 67 5.20 4.17 22.63
CA VAL A 67 6.28 4.18 23.62
C VAL A 67 6.55 5.61 24.09
N GLN A 68 6.68 6.55 23.16
CA GLN A 68 6.88 7.96 23.45
C GLN A 68 5.72 8.53 24.28
N ALA A 69 4.47 8.20 23.96
CA ALA A 69 3.30 8.65 24.72
C ALA A 69 3.24 8.08 26.14
N CYS A 70 3.94 6.98 26.39
CA CYS A 70 4.12 6.40 27.73
C CYS A 70 5.41 6.86 28.43
N GLY A 71 6.19 7.78 27.84
CA GLY A 71 7.46 8.27 28.41
C GLY A 71 8.61 7.27 28.34
N GLY A 72 8.50 6.25 27.51
CA GLY A 72 9.56 5.28 27.25
C GLY A 72 10.54 5.75 26.17
N ASP A 73 11.64 5.01 25.98
CA ASP A 73 12.60 5.24 24.92
C ASP A 73 12.19 4.50 23.64
N PRO A 74 11.78 5.21 22.56
CA PRO A 74 11.37 4.58 21.30
C PRO A 74 12.47 3.79 20.60
N ASP A 75 13.74 4.15 20.79
CA ASP A 75 14.85 3.47 20.12
C ASP A 75 15.13 2.10 20.74
N ALA A 76 14.89 1.94 22.04
CA ALA A 76 14.98 0.65 22.74
C ALA A 76 13.90 -0.36 22.30
N TRP A 77 12.84 0.08 21.59
CA TRP A 77 11.75 -0.77 21.13
C TRP A 77 11.89 -1.20 19.66
N GLU A 78 12.76 -0.56 18.90
CA GLU A 78 13.02 -0.93 17.52
C GLU A 78 13.56 -2.36 17.36
N PRO A 79 14.55 -2.83 18.16
CA PRO A 79 14.98 -4.23 18.12
C PRO A 79 13.84 -5.20 18.43
N ARG A 80 13.04 -4.94 19.48
CA ARG A 80 11.89 -5.79 19.87
C ARG A 80 10.85 -5.90 18.77
N TRP A 81 10.58 -4.80 18.08
CA TRP A 81 9.68 -4.80 16.94
C TRP A 81 10.27 -5.59 15.78
N LYS A 82 11.56 -5.45 15.47
CA LYS A 82 12.25 -6.20 14.41
C LYS A 82 12.25 -7.70 14.69
N ASP A 83 12.45 -8.09 15.95
CA ASP A 83 12.39 -9.49 16.36
C ASP A 83 10.98 -10.06 16.15
N ALA A 84 9.94 -9.32 16.57
CA ALA A 84 8.56 -9.72 16.34
C ALA A 84 8.19 -9.78 14.84
N ASP A 85 8.67 -8.84 14.04
CA ASP A 85 8.47 -8.81 12.59
C ASP A 85 9.17 -9.99 11.89
N ALA A 86 10.39 -10.30 12.31
CA ALA A 86 11.16 -11.45 11.80
C ALA A 86 10.53 -12.79 12.19
N GLU A 87 10.02 -12.92 13.43
CA GLU A 87 9.30 -14.12 13.86
C GLU A 87 7.98 -14.30 13.11
N VAL A 88 7.18 -13.25 12.94
CA VAL A 88 5.97 -13.28 12.09
C VAL A 88 6.31 -13.68 10.66
N ALA A 89 7.40 -13.16 10.11
CA ALA A 89 7.87 -13.55 8.78
C ALA A 89 8.43 -15.01 8.76
N GLY A 90 8.94 -15.50 9.86
CA GLY A 90 9.41 -16.89 10.05
C GLY A 90 8.27 -17.88 10.21
N GLU A 91 7.27 -17.57 11.03
CA GLU A 91 6.06 -18.38 11.22
C GLU A 91 5.33 -18.61 9.89
N VAL A 92 5.30 -17.60 9.01
CA VAL A 92 4.75 -17.71 7.64
C VAL A 92 5.54 -18.71 6.77
N ARG A 93 6.78 -19.07 7.15
CA ARG A 93 7.61 -20.03 6.40
C ARG A 93 7.50 -21.46 6.92
N ASP A 94 7.27 -21.66 8.22
CA ASP A 94 7.13 -22.99 8.81
C ASP A 94 5.72 -23.58 8.61
N ASP A 95 4.68 -22.75 8.46
CA ASP A 95 3.32 -23.17 8.09
C ASP A 95 3.16 -23.52 6.58
N ALA A 96 4.26 -23.77 5.87
CA ALA A 96 4.25 -24.08 4.44
C ALA A 96 3.57 -25.42 4.06
N GLU A 97 3.03 -26.17 5.02
CA GLU A 97 2.28 -27.40 4.74
C GLU A 97 0.76 -27.21 4.64
N ASP A 98 0.19 -26.06 5.08
CA ASP A 98 -1.24 -25.75 4.95
C ASP A 98 -1.48 -24.39 4.31
N VAL A 99 -0.94 -24.21 3.11
CA VAL A 99 -1.16 -23.00 2.32
C VAL A 99 -2.59 -23.01 1.77
N VAL A 100 -3.50 -22.33 2.45
CA VAL A 100 -4.86 -22.10 1.96
C VAL A 100 -4.82 -21.12 0.78
N PRO A 101 -5.08 -21.58 -0.47
CA PRO A 101 -5.01 -20.73 -1.67
C PRO A 101 -6.09 -19.64 -1.69
N TYR A 102 -7.09 -19.71 -0.82
CA TYR A 102 -8.17 -18.75 -0.70
C TYR A 102 -8.09 -17.97 0.61
N ARG A 103 -7.61 -16.72 0.54
CA ARG A 103 -7.50 -15.81 1.69
C ARG A 103 -8.78 -15.00 1.98
N GLY A 104 -9.92 -15.43 1.50
CA GLY A 104 -11.18 -14.69 1.68
C GLY A 104 -11.11 -13.30 1.05
N LEU A 105 -11.36 -12.24 1.84
CA LEU A 105 -11.33 -10.84 1.39
C LEU A 105 -9.92 -10.19 1.49
N ALA A 106 -8.91 -10.88 2.01
CA ALA A 106 -7.55 -10.36 2.08
C ALA A 106 -6.92 -10.32 0.68
N ARG A 107 -6.27 -9.20 0.34
CA ARG A 107 -5.55 -9.07 -0.92
C ARG A 107 -4.25 -9.86 -0.87
N PHE A 108 -3.82 -10.38 -2.01
CA PHE A 108 -2.50 -10.97 -2.18
C PHE A 108 -1.43 -9.88 -2.20
N GLU A 109 -0.31 -10.13 -1.54
CA GLU A 109 0.87 -9.25 -1.53
C GLU A 109 1.97 -9.85 -2.46
N PRO A 110 3.06 -9.12 -2.76
CA PRO A 110 4.12 -9.61 -3.66
C PRO A 110 4.76 -10.93 -3.23
N ALA A 111 4.84 -11.19 -1.93
CA ALA A 111 5.35 -12.44 -1.36
C ALA A 111 4.45 -13.65 -1.68
N ASP A 112 3.18 -13.41 -1.99
CA ASP A 112 2.19 -14.46 -2.29
C ASP A 112 2.20 -14.87 -3.78
N GLN A 113 3.21 -14.51 -4.57
CA GLN A 113 3.29 -14.81 -6.00
C GLN A 113 3.10 -16.30 -6.30
N GLY A 114 3.66 -17.18 -5.45
CA GLY A 114 3.55 -18.64 -5.59
C GLY A 114 2.13 -19.19 -5.39
N LEU A 115 1.24 -18.42 -4.79
CA LEU A 115 -0.16 -18.77 -4.49
C LEU A 115 -1.15 -18.13 -5.46
N PHE A 116 -0.68 -17.25 -6.34
CA PHE A 116 -1.52 -16.53 -7.29
C PHE A 116 -1.70 -17.33 -8.58
N PHE A 117 -2.62 -18.29 -8.56
CA PHE A 117 -2.91 -19.19 -9.68
C PHE A 117 -4.05 -18.69 -10.56
N GLY A 118 -4.09 -19.19 -11.81
CA GLY A 118 -5.23 -19.05 -12.74
C GLY A 118 -5.30 -17.71 -13.49
N ARG A 119 -4.40 -16.74 -13.24
CA ARG A 119 -4.40 -15.42 -13.91
C ARG A 119 -3.08 -15.09 -14.61
N SER A 120 -2.26 -16.10 -14.92
CA SER A 120 -0.95 -15.88 -15.55
C SER A 120 -1.07 -15.15 -16.88
N ARG A 121 -2.01 -15.56 -17.75
CA ARG A 121 -2.25 -14.91 -19.06
C ARG A 121 -2.61 -13.43 -18.90
N LEU A 122 -3.51 -13.13 -17.96
CA LEU A 122 -3.92 -11.78 -17.64
C LEU A 122 -2.76 -10.91 -17.14
N THR A 123 -1.88 -11.50 -16.35
CA THR A 123 -0.67 -10.84 -15.84
C THR A 123 0.32 -10.58 -16.99
N ASP A 124 0.46 -11.53 -17.94
CA ASP A 124 1.32 -11.37 -19.11
C ASP A 124 0.81 -10.26 -20.02
N ASP A 125 -0.49 -10.23 -20.31
CA ASP A 125 -1.13 -9.18 -21.10
C ASP A 125 -0.94 -7.80 -20.46
N LEU A 126 -1.10 -7.71 -19.15
CA LEU A 126 -0.90 -6.48 -18.38
C LEU A 126 0.57 -6.04 -18.37
N LEU A 127 1.51 -6.99 -18.24
CA LEU A 127 2.95 -6.70 -18.31
C LEU A 127 3.32 -6.15 -19.69
N GLN A 128 2.85 -6.77 -20.78
CA GLN A 128 3.07 -6.30 -22.14
C GLN A 128 2.51 -4.88 -22.33
N LEU A 129 1.30 -4.62 -21.81
CA LEU A 129 0.68 -3.30 -21.86
C LEU A 129 1.55 -2.24 -21.20
N VAL A 130 2.00 -2.48 -19.96
CA VAL A 130 2.80 -1.52 -19.17
C VAL A 130 4.20 -1.33 -19.78
N CYS A 131 4.79 -2.38 -20.32
CA CYS A 131 6.07 -2.29 -21.01
C CYS A 131 5.99 -1.57 -22.36
N GLY A 132 4.87 -1.73 -23.07
CA GLY A 132 4.65 -1.12 -24.40
C GLY A 132 4.18 0.34 -24.35
N HIS A 133 3.58 0.77 -23.24
CA HIS A 133 2.99 2.11 -23.11
C HIS A 133 3.53 2.85 -21.90
N ARG A 134 3.72 4.17 -22.02
CA ARG A 134 4.16 5.02 -20.88
C ARG A 134 3.03 5.30 -19.90
N PHE A 135 1.80 5.32 -20.38
CA PHE A 135 0.60 5.48 -19.56
C PHE A 135 -0.41 4.39 -19.92
N ALA A 136 -0.86 3.64 -18.92
CA ALA A 136 -1.84 2.58 -19.05
C ALA A 136 -2.91 2.68 -17.95
N ALA A 137 -4.11 2.19 -18.24
CA ALA A 137 -5.20 2.13 -17.26
C ALA A 137 -5.86 0.75 -17.29
N MET A 138 -6.07 0.20 -16.09
CA MET A 138 -6.78 -1.06 -15.87
C MET A 138 -8.11 -0.79 -15.16
N PHE A 139 -9.20 -1.30 -15.72
CA PHE A 139 -10.54 -1.22 -15.13
C PHE A 139 -11.03 -2.60 -14.70
N GLY A 140 -11.78 -2.64 -13.62
CA GLY A 140 -12.42 -3.88 -13.18
C GLY A 140 -13.41 -3.64 -12.04
N ALA A 141 -14.39 -4.51 -11.90
CA ALA A 141 -15.40 -4.43 -10.85
C ALA A 141 -14.79 -4.41 -9.44
N SER A 142 -15.54 -3.91 -8.46
CA SER A 142 -15.15 -4.05 -7.05
C SER A 142 -15.00 -5.54 -6.71
N GLY A 143 -13.98 -5.90 -5.93
CA GLY A 143 -13.73 -7.31 -5.57
C GLY A 143 -13.20 -8.20 -6.70
N SER A 144 -12.96 -7.69 -7.92
CA SER A 144 -12.44 -8.49 -9.04
C SER A 144 -10.98 -8.94 -8.89
N GLY A 145 -10.32 -8.59 -7.78
CA GLY A 145 -8.94 -8.95 -7.50
C GLY A 145 -7.89 -8.07 -8.19
N LYS A 146 -8.22 -6.82 -8.57
CA LYS A 146 -7.28 -5.87 -9.20
C LYS A 146 -6.02 -5.67 -8.37
N SER A 147 -6.15 -5.35 -7.08
CA SER A 147 -5.00 -5.13 -6.19
C SER A 147 -4.16 -6.40 -6.02
N SER A 148 -4.79 -7.58 -5.95
CA SER A 148 -4.07 -8.86 -5.92
C SER A 148 -3.34 -9.13 -7.24
N LEU A 149 -3.97 -8.86 -8.39
CA LEU A 149 -3.35 -8.97 -9.70
C LEU A 149 -2.14 -8.04 -9.85
N LEU A 150 -2.25 -6.80 -9.34
CA LEU A 150 -1.13 -5.86 -9.32
C LEU A 150 -0.01 -6.37 -8.43
N ARG A 151 -0.29 -6.69 -7.16
CA ARG A 151 0.71 -6.97 -6.13
C ARG A 151 1.37 -8.33 -6.30
N ALA A 152 0.60 -9.40 -6.43
CA ALA A 152 1.13 -10.77 -6.55
C ALA A 152 1.40 -11.19 -8.01
N GLY A 153 0.71 -10.59 -8.98
CA GLY A 153 0.91 -10.89 -10.39
C GLY A 153 1.93 -9.97 -11.07
N LEU A 154 1.57 -8.70 -11.26
CA LEU A 154 2.33 -7.76 -12.10
C LEU A 154 3.64 -7.30 -11.46
N ILE A 155 3.61 -6.81 -10.20
CA ILE A 155 4.76 -6.16 -9.57
C ILE A 155 6.01 -7.05 -9.56
N PRO A 156 5.95 -8.33 -9.15
CA PRO A 156 7.14 -9.20 -9.16
C PRO A 156 7.71 -9.43 -10.56
N ARG A 157 6.85 -9.51 -11.57
CA ARG A 157 7.29 -9.69 -12.97
C ARG A 157 7.86 -8.39 -13.53
N LEU A 158 7.24 -7.26 -13.23
CA LEU A 158 7.72 -5.94 -13.63
C LEU A 158 9.07 -5.62 -13.01
N GLN A 159 9.31 -6.00 -11.75
CA GLN A 159 10.62 -5.88 -11.10
C GLN A 159 11.70 -6.66 -11.84
N LYS A 160 11.41 -7.91 -12.24
CA LYS A 160 12.33 -8.72 -13.04
C LYS A 160 12.62 -8.09 -14.39
N GLU A 161 11.58 -7.59 -15.07
CA GLU A 161 11.70 -6.91 -16.36
C GLU A 161 12.55 -5.64 -16.26
N ILE A 162 12.30 -4.80 -15.26
CA ILE A 162 13.08 -3.57 -15.00
C ILE A 162 14.54 -3.90 -14.74
N THR A 163 14.82 -4.89 -13.89
CA THR A 163 16.18 -5.33 -13.59
C THR A 163 16.90 -5.86 -14.83
N GLY A 164 16.18 -6.60 -15.68
CA GLY A 164 16.73 -7.15 -16.93
C GLY A 164 17.09 -6.12 -18.00
N ARG A 165 16.52 -4.90 -17.93
CA ARG A 165 16.79 -3.82 -18.91
C ARG A 165 18.15 -3.16 -18.76
N GLY A 166 18.87 -3.40 -17.66
CA GLY A 166 20.22 -2.85 -17.42
C GLY A 166 20.27 -1.32 -17.30
N ARG A 167 19.12 -0.65 -17.11
CA ARG A 167 19.01 0.79 -16.89
C ARG A 167 18.45 1.05 -15.50
N PRO A 168 18.97 2.07 -14.78
CA PRO A 168 18.43 2.44 -13.48
C PRO A 168 16.95 2.80 -13.59
N ALA A 169 16.10 2.11 -12.83
CA ALA A 169 14.68 2.43 -12.72
C ALA A 169 14.14 2.11 -11.32
N VAL A 170 13.12 2.84 -10.91
CA VAL A 170 12.50 2.68 -9.60
C VAL A 170 11.01 2.36 -9.78
N LEU A 171 10.53 1.29 -9.13
CA LEU A 171 9.13 0.92 -9.11
C LEU A 171 8.48 1.37 -7.79
N ARG A 172 7.36 2.09 -7.90
CA ARG A 172 6.58 2.59 -6.77
C ARG A 172 5.12 2.16 -6.90
N VAL A 173 4.50 1.85 -5.77
CA VAL A 173 3.06 1.57 -5.69
C VAL A 173 2.43 2.61 -4.78
N LEU A 174 1.47 3.35 -5.30
CA LEU A 174 0.81 4.45 -4.61
C LEU A 174 -0.69 4.14 -4.44
N THR A 175 -1.27 4.65 -3.37
CA THR A 175 -2.73 4.76 -3.16
C THR A 175 -3.02 6.24 -2.90
N PRO A 176 -3.91 6.90 -3.68
CA PRO A 176 -3.99 8.36 -3.73
C PRO A 176 -4.25 9.06 -2.40
N GLY A 177 -5.29 8.65 -1.65
CA GLY A 177 -5.72 9.33 -0.43
C GLY A 177 -6.36 10.69 -0.69
N ASP A 178 -6.35 11.57 0.31
CA ASP A 178 -7.04 12.87 0.33
C ASP A 178 -6.24 14.01 -0.35
N ARG A 179 -4.90 13.94 -0.35
CA ARG A 179 -4.00 14.97 -0.90
C ARG A 179 -2.90 14.36 -1.79
N PRO A 180 -3.26 13.71 -2.91
CA PRO A 180 -2.34 12.89 -3.68
C PRO A 180 -1.23 13.69 -4.37
N ALA A 181 -1.48 14.90 -4.87
CA ALA A 181 -0.45 15.72 -5.51
C ALA A 181 0.56 16.27 -4.50
N ALA A 182 0.08 16.71 -3.32
CA ALA A 182 0.96 17.17 -2.25
C ALA A 182 1.83 16.01 -1.71
N THR A 183 1.25 14.82 -1.59
CA THR A 183 1.93 13.64 -1.05
C THR A 183 2.94 13.05 -2.03
N TYR A 184 2.56 12.89 -3.29
CA TYR A 184 3.34 12.11 -4.27
C TYR A 184 3.92 12.93 -5.43
N GLY A 185 3.64 14.25 -5.49
CA GLY A 185 4.04 15.08 -6.63
C GLY A 185 5.54 15.02 -6.92
N HIS A 186 6.37 14.98 -5.88
CA HIS A 186 7.82 14.87 -6.00
C HIS A 186 8.29 13.53 -6.61
N LEU A 187 7.49 12.47 -6.51
CA LEU A 187 7.79 11.16 -7.10
C LEU A 187 7.36 11.06 -8.57
N LEU A 188 6.47 11.96 -9.01
CA LEU A 188 5.86 11.97 -10.34
C LEU A 188 6.57 12.94 -11.30
N THR A 189 7.59 13.63 -10.84
CA THR A 189 8.39 14.59 -11.63
C THR A 189 9.87 14.24 -11.60
N PRO A 190 10.27 13.05 -12.14
CA PRO A 190 11.69 12.67 -12.15
C PRO A 190 12.51 13.67 -12.97
N GLY A 191 13.63 14.08 -12.42
CA GLY A 191 14.60 14.93 -13.09
C GLY A 191 15.31 14.25 -14.27
N PRO A 192 16.03 15.01 -15.11
CA PRO A 192 16.71 14.46 -16.30
C PRO A 192 17.79 13.43 -15.96
N ASP A 193 18.41 13.54 -14.79
CA ASP A 193 19.48 12.64 -14.33
C ASP A 193 18.97 11.54 -13.38
N GLU A 194 17.66 11.54 -13.05
CA GLU A 194 17.06 10.54 -12.17
C GLU A 194 16.74 9.23 -12.92
N PRO A 195 16.67 8.10 -12.20
CA PRO A 195 16.23 6.83 -12.78
C PRO A 195 14.83 6.92 -13.40
N GLU A 196 14.53 6.07 -14.40
CA GLU A 196 13.16 5.93 -14.92
C GLU A 196 12.21 5.56 -13.77
N SER A 197 11.12 6.29 -13.61
CA SER A 197 10.14 6.09 -12.53
C SER A 197 8.94 5.31 -13.06
N TRP A 198 8.71 4.11 -12.52
CA TRP A 198 7.56 3.28 -12.79
C TRP A 198 6.58 3.40 -11.63
N VAL A 199 5.40 3.90 -11.89
CA VAL A 199 4.39 4.19 -10.85
C VAL A 199 3.12 3.39 -11.13
N VAL A 200 2.75 2.57 -10.17
CA VAL A 200 1.47 1.85 -10.14
C VAL A 200 0.56 2.53 -9.13
N VAL A 201 -0.55 3.08 -9.59
CA VAL A 201 -1.57 3.71 -8.73
C VAL A 201 -2.70 2.72 -8.51
N ASP A 202 -2.73 2.11 -7.34
CA ASP A 202 -3.82 1.23 -6.91
C ASP A 202 -4.96 2.07 -6.31
N GLN A 203 -6.20 1.62 -6.47
CA GLN A 203 -7.40 2.30 -5.95
C GLN A 203 -7.52 3.77 -6.43
N PHE A 204 -7.27 4.01 -7.73
CA PHE A 204 -7.29 5.36 -8.29
C PHE A 204 -8.64 6.09 -8.07
N GLU A 205 -9.73 5.37 -7.85
CA GLU A 205 -11.03 5.93 -7.48
C GLU A 205 -10.99 6.82 -6.22
N GLU A 206 -9.99 6.68 -5.34
CA GLU A 206 -9.83 7.53 -4.17
C GLU A 206 -9.61 9.01 -4.54
N VAL A 207 -9.05 9.28 -5.71
CA VAL A 207 -8.93 10.64 -6.25
C VAL A 207 -10.29 11.33 -6.35
N PHE A 208 -11.38 10.57 -6.56
CA PHE A 208 -12.73 11.09 -6.69
C PHE A 208 -13.53 11.01 -5.38
N THR A 209 -13.20 10.04 -4.51
CA THR A 209 -13.95 9.78 -3.27
C THR A 209 -13.36 10.46 -2.04
N LEU A 210 -12.03 10.52 -1.94
CA LEU A 210 -11.33 11.07 -0.78
C LEU A 210 -10.78 12.47 -1.03
N CYS A 211 -10.24 12.75 -2.22
CA CYS A 211 -9.69 14.07 -2.55
C CYS A 211 -10.81 15.05 -2.85
N ARG A 212 -11.16 15.90 -1.88
CA ARG A 212 -12.24 16.89 -2.00
C ARG A 212 -11.80 18.14 -2.76
N ASP A 213 -10.53 18.50 -2.70
CA ASP A 213 -9.97 19.65 -3.39
C ASP A 213 -9.85 19.37 -4.89
N ARG A 214 -10.56 20.16 -5.69
CA ARG A 214 -10.56 20.04 -7.16
C ARG A 214 -9.21 20.40 -7.79
N ALA A 215 -8.51 21.38 -7.23
CA ALA A 215 -7.21 21.82 -7.74
C ALA A 215 -6.14 20.75 -7.46
N GLU A 216 -6.15 20.19 -6.27
CA GLU A 216 -5.30 19.09 -5.85
C GLU A 216 -5.49 17.85 -6.74
N ARG A 217 -6.76 17.49 -6.99
CA ARG A 217 -7.15 16.40 -7.89
C ARG A 217 -6.65 16.63 -9.32
N ALA A 218 -6.91 17.82 -9.87
CA ALA A 218 -6.49 18.17 -11.23
C ALA A 218 -4.97 18.08 -11.35
N ARG A 219 -4.24 18.67 -10.40
CA ARG A 219 -2.78 18.63 -10.36
C ARG A 219 -2.24 17.20 -10.31
N PHE A 220 -2.82 16.33 -9.50
CA PHE A 220 -2.38 14.93 -9.45
C PHE A 220 -2.59 14.21 -10.78
N ILE A 221 -3.74 14.42 -11.42
CA ILE A 221 -4.06 13.86 -12.73
C ILE A 221 -3.08 14.37 -13.79
N ASP A 222 -2.77 15.67 -13.82
CA ASP A 222 -1.84 16.28 -14.76
C ASP A 222 -0.42 15.73 -14.58
N LEU A 223 0.03 15.52 -13.34
CA LEU A 223 1.31 14.89 -13.02
C LEU A 223 1.40 13.45 -13.56
N LEU A 224 0.34 12.67 -13.44
CA LEU A 224 0.30 11.31 -14.00
C LEU A 224 0.29 11.33 -15.53
N LEU A 225 -0.42 12.28 -16.14
CA LEU A 225 -0.50 12.43 -17.59
C LEU A 225 0.82 12.89 -18.24
N ALA A 226 1.72 13.52 -17.48
CA ALA A 226 3.07 13.85 -17.94
C ALA A 226 3.86 12.60 -18.39
N ALA A 227 3.49 11.41 -17.93
CA ALA A 227 4.04 10.16 -18.43
C ALA A 227 3.80 9.93 -19.94
N ARG A 228 2.81 10.62 -20.55
CA ARG A 228 2.47 10.47 -21.97
C ARG A 228 3.45 11.18 -22.90
N ASP A 229 4.23 12.10 -22.36
CA ASP A 229 5.29 12.75 -23.10
C ASP A 229 6.34 11.69 -23.52
N PRO A 230 6.73 11.62 -24.81
CA PRO A 230 7.74 10.69 -25.27
C PRO A 230 9.09 10.83 -24.56
N ASP A 231 9.43 12.03 -24.12
CA ASP A 231 10.69 12.33 -23.43
C ASP A 231 10.61 12.14 -21.91
N SER A 232 9.40 11.86 -21.38
CA SER A 232 9.18 11.64 -19.95
C SER A 232 9.93 10.40 -19.46
N ARG A 233 10.54 10.51 -18.28
CA ARG A 233 11.10 9.36 -17.54
C ARG A 233 10.08 8.68 -16.61
N LEU A 234 8.82 9.10 -16.67
CA LEU A 234 7.73 8.55 -15.91
C LEU A 234 6.96 7.51 -16.73
N ARG A 235 6.63 6.38 -16.12
CA ARG A 235 5.68 5.37 -16.61
C ARG A 235 4.60 5.15 -15.59
N VAL A 236 3.35 5.13 -15.99
CA VAL A 236 2.20 5.07 -15.10
C VAL A 236 1.24 3.96 -15.50
N LEU A 237 0.85 3.16 -14.52
CA LEU A 237 -0.33 2.30 -14.58
C LEU A 237 -1.31 2.74 -13.49
N ILE A 238 -2.54 3.06 -13.86
CA ILE A 238 -3.63 3.29 -12.91
C ILE A 238 -4.57 2.09 -12.86
N ALA A 239 -5.00 1.67 -11.67
CA ALA A 239 -6.04 0.69 -11.47
C ALA A 239 -7.29 1.36 -10.91
N VAL A 240 -8.39 1.25 -11.63
CA VAL A 240 -9.64 1.98 -11.37
C VAL A 240 -10.80 0.99 -11.25
N ARG A 241 -11.71 1.27 -10.33
CA ARG A 241 -13.00 0.55 -10.30
C ARG A 241 -13.84 0.93 -11.52
N ALA A 242 -14.49 -0.05 -12.12
CA ALA A 242 -15.25 0.14 -13.37
C ALA A 242 -16.43 1.12 -13.23
N ASP A 243 -17.03 1.24 -12.06
CA ASP A 243 -18.10 2.18 -11.75
C ASP A 243 -17.62 3.66 -11.75
N PHE A 244 -16.31 3.90 -11.65
CA PHE A 244 -15.71 5.23 -11.77
C PHE A 244 -15.26 5.59 -13.20
N TYR A 245 -15.51 4.72 -14.19
CA TYR A 245 -15.21 5.01 -15.59
C TYR A 245 -15.80 6.35 -16.07
N PRO A 246 -17.08 6.70 -15.80
CA PRO A 246 -17.63 7.99 -16.22
C PRO A 246 -16.92 9.19 -15.57
N ALA A 247 -16.54 9.07 -14.29
CA ALA A 247 -15.80 10.12 -13.59
C ALA A 247 -14.39 10.30 -14.17
N ALA A 248 -13.69 9.20 -14.42
CA ALA A 248 -12.39 9.20 -15.09
C ALA A 248 -12.51 9.77 -16.51
N ALA A 249 -13.53 9.39 -17.27
CA ALA A 249 -13.78 9.82 -18.65
C ALA A 249 -14.08 11.34 -18.75
N SER A 250 -14.63 11.95 -17.71
CA SER A 250 -14.91 13.40 -17.68
C SER A 250 -13.67 14.25 -17.41
N THR A 251 -12.56 13.65 -16.99
CA THR A 251 -11.30 14.33 -16.68
C THR A 251 -10.37 14.45 -17.89
N ALA A 252 -9.28 15.24 -17.74
CA ALA A 252 -8.22 15.35 -18.74
C ALA A 252 -7.59 14.00 -19.13
N LEU A 253 -7.67 12.99 -18.26
CA LEU A 253 -7.23 11.62 -18.55
C LEU A 253 -7.79 11.07 -19.86
N TRP A 254 -9.00 11.47 -20.24
CA TRP A 254 -9.75 10.92 -21.36
C TRP A 254 -9.96 11.84 -22.53
N ARG A 255 -9.90 13.18 -22.31
CA ARG A 255 -10.16 14.18 -23.35
C ARG A 255 -9.17 14.14 -24.52
N THR A 256 -7.99 13.60 -24.31
CA THR A 256 -6.98 13.40 -25.34
C THR A 256 -6.97 11.93 -25.79
N ARG A 257 -7.98 11.55 -26.60
CA ARG A 257 -8.08 10.28 -27.34
C ARG A 257 -7.51 9.05 -26.63
N CYS A 258 -8.34 8.27 -25.96
CA CYS A 258 -8.18 6.82 -25.89
C CYS A 258 -8.40 6.20 -27.30
N ALA A 259 -7.69 6.71 -28.30
CA ALA A 259 -7.59 6.11 -29.62
C ALA A 259 -6.29 5.30 -29.74
N ALA A 260 -5.48 5.23 -28.66
CA ALA A 260 -4.32 4.37 -28.61
C ALA A 260 -4.65 3.10 -27.81
N PRO A 261 -4.18 1.92 -28.25
CA PRO A 261 -4.35 0.66 -27.53
C PRO A 261 -3.60 0.72 -26.21
N GLY A 262 -4.30 0.87 -25.09
CA GLY A 262 -3.71 1.01 -23.75
C GLY A 262 -4.77 0.95 -22.65
N CYS A 263 -6.05 0.83 -23.00
CA CYS A 263 -7.12 0.58 -22.04
C CYS A 263 -7.47 -0.90 -22.02
N TRP A 264 -7.27 -1.51 -20.88
CA TRP A 264 -7.66 -2.89 -20.66
C TRP A 264 -8.88 -2.97 -19.74
N SER A 265 -9.98 -3.58 -20.22
CA SER A 265 -11.14 -3.94 -19.42
C SER A 265 -11.13 -5.45 -19.23
N GLY A 266 -10.75 -5.93 -18.04
CA GLY A 266 -10.92 -7.33 -17.68
C GLY A 266 -12.41 -7.68 -17.62
N ARG A 267 -12.84 -8.65 -18.40
CA ARG A 267 -14.13 -9.35 -18.23
C ARG A 267 -13.97 -10.49 -17.26
#